data_e6b8ffc724c59d630bd0a33c0639f0f2
#
_entry.id   e6b8ffc724c59d630bd0a33c0639f0f2
#
_cell.length_a   1.000
_cell.length_b   1.000
_cell.length_c   1.000
_cell.angle_alpha   90.00
_cell.angle_beta   90.00
_cell.angle_gamma   90.00
#
_symmetry.space_group_name_H-M   'P 1'
#
loop_
_entity.id
_entity.type
_entity.pdbx_description
1 polymer ?
#
loop_
_entity_poly.entity_id
_entity_poly.type
_entity_poly.pdbx_seq_one_letter_code
_entity_poly.pdbx_strand_id
1 'polypeptide(L)'
;MPGTINPSTVMRMNTFDDARLANLLGAVATGLTDQVGAACAEAAQLSGAAPEALIVMLDFSPEGSVHALSQAVGLTHSGAVRLVDRLAEAGWVTRRPGDDARSVKISLTRRGRTVAERVRSRRNDELASALVGLTARQRSDLLHTCELVVANLTRQRLTQRAAGEQPAGGALCRMCDFAACGRPAGMCPAARQAAVRSVR
;
A
#
# COMPACT_ATOMS: atom_id res chain seq x y z
N MET A 1 -31.93 13.88 -9.62
CA MET A 1 -32.46 13.09 -8.50
C MET A 1 -31.34 12.16 -8.04
N PRO A 2 -30.69 12.35 -6.89
CA PRO A 2 -29.67 11.41 -6.40
C PRO A 2 -30.37 10.15 -5.92
N GLY A 3 -29.98 9.00 -6.49
CA GLY A 3 -30.50 7.70 -6.13
C GLY A 3 -30.11 7.35 -4.70
N THR A 4 -31.10 7.28 -3.85
CA THR A 4 -31.02 6.81 -2.46
C THR A 4 -30.51 5.37 -2.46
N ILE A 5 -29.33 5.13 -1.94
CA ILE A 5 -28.83 3.78 -1.71
C ILE A 5 -29.77 3.15 -0.68
N ASN A 6 -30.49 2.13 -1.09
CA ASN A 6 -31.41 1.40 -0.23
C ASN A 6 -30.62 0.71 0.90
N PRO A 7 -30.82 1.08 2.17
CA PRO A 7 -30.11 0.47 3.29
C PRO A 7 -30.43 -1.03 3.51
N SER A 8 -31.39 -1.58 2.77
CA SER A 8 -31.79 -2.98 2.88
C SER A 8 -30.87 -3.97 2.13
N THR A 9 -29.82 -3.52 1.45
CA THR A 9 -28.82 -4.38 0.79
C THR A 9 -27.58 -4.64 1.68
N VAL A 10 -27.61 -4.18 2.93
CA VAL A 10 -26.69 -4.70 3.93
C VAL A 10 -27.14 -6.12 4.23
N MET A 11 -26.46 -7.08 3.57
CA MET A 11 -26.54 -8.51 3.84
C MET A 11 -26.58 -8.67 5.36
N ARG A 12 -27.69 -9.21 5.93
CA ARG A 12 -27.82 -9.45 7.36
C ARG A 12 -26.67 -10.38 7.73
N MET A 13 -25.66 -9.82 8.36
CA MET A 13 -24.55 -10.58 8.93
C MET A 13 -25.16 -11.56 9.94
N ASN A 14 -24.80 -12.82 9.82
CA ASN A 14 -25.23 -13.87 10.74
C ASN A 14 -24.52 -13.63 12.07
N THR A 15 -25.21 -13.10 13.03
CA THR A 15 -24.83 -12.13 14.04
C THR A 15 -23.58 -12.44 14.89
N PHE A 16 -23.22 -13.68 15.13
CA PHE A 16 -22.08 -14.02 15.99
C PHE A 16 -20.80 -14.29 15.21
N ASP A 17 -20.84 -15.09 14.16
CA ASP A 17 -19.66 -15.48 13.39
C ASP A 17 -19.08 -14.32 12.59
N ASP A 18 -19.93 -13.45 12.05
CA ASP A 18 -19.49 -12.27 11.31
C ASP A 18 -18.90 -11.20 12.22
N ALA A 19 -19.46 -11.00 13.41
CA ALA A 19 -18.89 -10.09 14.41
C ALA A 19 -17.53 -10.60 14.91
N ARG A 20 -17.43 -11.92 15.14
CA ARG A 20 -16.17 -12.58 15.50
C ARG A 20 -15.13 -12.45 14.37
N LEU A 21 -15.52 -12.71 13.12
CA LEU A 21 -14.65 -12.56 11.96
C LEU A 21 -14.14 -11.13 11.83
N ALA A 22 -15.00 -10.13 11.92
CA ALA A 22 -14.62 -8.73 11.87
C ALA A 22 -13.62 -8.36 12.97
N ASN A 23 -13.84 -8.84 14.20
CA ASN A 23 -12.95 -8.61 15.32
C ASN A 23 -11.57 -9.26 15.12
N LEU A 24 -11.54 -10.52 14.65
CA LEU A 24 -10.29 -11.23 14.35
C LEU A 24 -9.54 -10.58 13.19
N LEU A 25 -10.25 -10.15 12.15
CA LEU A 25 -9.64 -9.41 11.03
C LEU A 25 -9.02 -8.09 11.50
N GLY A 26 -9.68 -7.38 12.41
CA GLY A 26 -9.14 -6.17 13.04
C GLY A 26 -7.85 -6.46 13.83
N ALA A 27 -7.85 -7.52 14.65
CA ALA A 27 -6.67 -7.93 15.41
C ALA A 27 -5.50 -8.34 14.48
N VAL A 28 -5.78 -9.12 13.43
CA VAL A 28 -4.78 -9.49 12.40
C VAL A 28 -4.20 -8.23 11.73
N ALA A 29 -5.06 -7.30 11.31
CA ALA A 29 -4.62 -6.07 10.66
C ALA A 29 -3.72 -5.23 11.59
N THR A 30 -4.08 -5.08 12.86
CA THR A 30 -3.28 -4.36 13.85
C THR A 30 -1.95 -5.05 14.08
N GLY A 31 -1.95 -6.34 14.42
CA GLY A 31 -0.73 -7.09 14.73
C GLY A 31 0.25 -7.15 13.55
N LEU A 32 -0.25 -7.39 12.34
CA LEU A 32 0.61 -7.38 11.14
C LEU A 32 1.15 -5.99 10.83
N THR A 33 0.37 -4.93 11.04
CA THR A 33 0.83 -3.55 10.82
C THR A 33 1.97 -3.22 11.79
N ASP A 34 1.85 -3.58 13.06
CA ASP A 34 2.85 -3.30 14.08
C ASP A 34 4.16 -4.08 13.80
N GLN A 35 4.07 -5.39 13.56
CA GLN A 35 5.24 -6.23 13.28
C GLN A 35 5.97 -5.81 12.01
N VAL A 36 5.24 -5.66 10.91
CA VAL A 36 5.82 -5.21 9.63
C VAL A 36 6.40 -3.81 9.76
N GLY A 37 5.70 -2.90 10.46
CA GLY A 37 6.16 -1.55 10.69
C GLY A 37 7.48 -1.50 11.44
N ALA A 38 7.61 -2.27 12.53
CA ALA A 38 8.84 -2.38 13.32
C ALA A 38 10.00 -2.96 12.50
N ALA A 39 9.79 -4.09 11.83
CA ALA A 39 10.82 -4.76 11.02
C ALA A 39 11.29 -3.90 9.84
N CYS A 40 10.38 -3.19 9.18
CA CYS A 40 10.72 -2.29 8.09
C CYS A 40 11.48 -1.04 8.58
N ALA A 41 11.11 -0.48 9.73
CA ALA A 41 11.82 0.65 10.33
C ALA A 41 13.26 0.27 10.73
N GLU A 42 13.43 -0.91 11.34
CA GLU A 42 14.74 -1.47 11.64
C GLU A 42 15.59 -1.66 10.36
N ALA A 43 15.01 -2.28 9.32
CA ALA A 43 15.72 -2.50 8.06
C ALA A 43 16.10 -1.19 7.36
N ALA A 44 15.27 -0.17 7.45
CA ALA A 44 15.54 1.15 6.91
C ALA A 44 16.48 1.97 7.81
N GLN A 45 16.61 1.65 9.10
CA GLN A 45 17.25 2.52 10.10
C GLN A 45 16.63 3.94 10.15
N LEU A 46 15.40 4.06 9.70
CA LEU A 46 14.58 5.28 9.73
C LEU A 46 13.12 4.89 9.97
N SER A 47 12.46 5.63 10.85
CA SER A 47 11.07 5.41 11.22
C SER A 47 10.08 6.28 10.42
N GLY A 48 8.80 6.09 10.70
CA GLY A 48 7.70 6.78 10.05
C GLY A 48 7.48 6.27 8.62
N ALA A 49 7.19 7.16 7.68
CA ALA A 49 6.88 6.78 6.30
C ALA A 49 8.12 6.52 5.42
N ALA A 50 9.35 6.46 5.98
CA ALA A 50 10.56 6.23 5.21
C ALA A 50 10.59 4.84 4.53
N PRO A 51 10.26 3.72 5.22
CA PRO A 51 10.17 2.41 4.57
C PRO A 51 9.16 2.38 3.43
N GLU A 52 7.96 2.95 3.62
CA GLU A 52 6.92 3.01 2.60
C GLU A 52 7.38 3.80 1.37
N ALA A 53 8.02 4.95 1.59
CA ALA A 53 8.55 5.79 0.52
C ALA A 53 9.61 5.06 -0.32
N LEU A 54 10.49 4.31 0.33
CA LEU A 54 11.52 3.52 -0.35
C LEU A 54 10.90 2.44 -1.25
N ILE A 55 9.88 1.70 -0.77
CA ILE A 55 9.18 0.70 -1.57
C ILE A 55 8.40 1.35 -2.71
N VAL A 56 7.71 2.46 -2.45
CA VAL A 56 7.00 3.21 -3.49
C VAL A 56 7.94 3.64 -4.61
N MET A 57 9.12 4.17 -4.28
CA MET A 57 10.10 4.58 -5.29
C MET A 57 10.78 3.39 -5.99
N LEU A 58 10.80 2.22 -5.38
CA LEU A 58 11.37 1.02 -6.00
C LEU A 58 10.47 0.47 -7.12
N ASP A 59 9.17 0.34 -6.83
CA ASP A 59 8.24 -0.41 -7.68
C ASP A 59 7.12 0.46 -8.29
N PHE A 60 6.66 1.49 -7.57
CA PHE A 60 5.47 2.25 -7.96
C PHE A 60 5.77 3.45 -8.83
N SER A 61 6.82 4.18 -8.53
CA SER A 61 7.21 5.41 -9.21
C SER A 61 8.73 5.64 -9.13
N PRO A 62 9.52 4.92 -9.93
CA PRO A 62 10.98 4.99 -9.86
C PRO A 62 11.55 6.40 -10.09
N GLU A 63 10.84 7.24 -10.84
CA GLU A 63 11.19 8.64 -11.12
C GLU A 63 9.98 9.56 -10.87
N GLY A 64 9.43 9.47 -9.66
CA GLY A 64 8.24 10.22 -9.28
C GLY A 64 8.54 11.63 -8.80
N SER A 65 7.50 12.45 -8.73
CA SER A 65 7.56 13.75 -8.05
C SER A 65 7.32 13.61 -6.54
N VAL A 66 7.73 14.62 -5.76
CA VAL A 66 7.38 14.70 -4.33
C VAL A 66 5.87 14.67 -4.12
N HIS A 67 5.10 15.28 -5.03
CA HIS A 67 3.64 15.25 -4.99
C HIS A 67 3.10 13.82 -5.19
N ALA A 68 3.58 13.08 -6.20
CA ALA A 68 3.17 11.68 -6.41
C ALA A 68 3.52 10.80 -5.19
N LEU A 69 4.70 11.01 -4.60
CA LEU A 69 5.10 10.31 -3.38
C LEU A 69 4.16 10.65 -2.22
N SER A 70 3.83 11.94 -2.00
CA SER A 70 2.92 12.35 -0.92
C SER A 70 1.57 11.64 -1.01
N GLN A 71 1.01 11.56 -2.20
CA GLN A 71 -0.24 10.86 -2.50
C GLN A 71 -0.12 9.33 -2.21
N ALA A 72 1.00 8.74 -2.63
CA ALA A 72 1.21 7.30 -2.46
C ALA A 72 1.38 6.88 -0.99
N VAL A 73 2.10 7.67 -0.19
CA VAL A 73 2.34 7.36 1.24
C VAL A 73 1.32 8.00 2.19
N GLY A 74 0.38 8.82 1.68
CA GLY A 74 -0.66 9.45 2.49
C GLY A 74 -0.17 10.60 3.37
N LEU A 75 0.86 11.32 2.94
CA LEU A 75 1.39 12.48 3.65
C LEU A 75 0.90 13.80 3.03
N THR A 76 0.93 14.87 3.81
CA THR A 76 0.85 16.22 3.28
C THR A 76 2.05 16.52 2.39
N HIS A 77 1.93 17.48 1.47
CA HIS A 77 3.07 17.86 0.61
C HIS A 77 4.29 18.26 1.44
N SER A 78 4.12 19.10 2.48
CA SER A 78 5.21 19.49 3.37
C SER A 78 5.81 18.33 4.17
N GLY A 79 4.98 17.34 4.55
CA GLY A 79 5.44 16.11 5.19
C GLY A 79 6.32 15.27 4.24
N ALA A 80 5.92 15.16 2.97
CA ALA A 80 6.68 14.45 1.95
C ALA A 80 7.99 15.18 1.61
N VAL A 81 8.00 16.50 1.55
CA VAL A 81 9.25 17.28 1.37
C VAL A 81 10.25 16.95 2.47
N ARG A 82 9.83 17.05 3.76
CA ARG A 82 10.71 16.72 4.90
C ARG A 82 11.16 15.25 4.89
N LEU A 83 10.32 14.34 4.44
CA LEU A 83 10.69 12.94 4.27
C LEU A 83 11.79 12.78 3.21
N VAL A 84 11.61 13.41 2.05
CA VAL A 84 12.59 13.37 0.95
C VAL A 84 13.91 14.04 1.36
N ASP A 85 13.89 15.09 2.19
CA ASP A 85 15.10 15.72 2.76
C ASP A 85 15.88 14.68 3.59
N ARG A 86 15.22 14.01 4.54
CA ARG A 86 15.86 12.98 5.36
C ARG A 86 16.43 11.82 4.53
N LEU A 87 15.70 11.38 3.49
CA LEU A 87 16.17 10.32 2.60
C LEU A 87 17.37 10.76 1.75
N ALA A 88 17.41 12.03 1.35
CA ALA A 88 18.54 12.61 0.61
C ALA A 88 19.77 12.80 1.53
N GLU A 89 19.59 13.27 2.76
CA GLU A 89 20.64 13.35 3.79
C GLU A 89 21.25 11.97 4.08
N ALA A 90 20.44 10.92 4.13
CA ALA A 90 20.89 9.54 4.26
C ALA A 90 21.61 9.00 2.99
N GLY A 91 21.58 9.76 1.89
CA GLY A 91 22.18 9.37 0.61
C GLY A 91 21.40 8.31 -0.14
N TRP A 92 20.10 8.13 0.14
CA TRP A 92 19.28 7.10 -0.50
C TRP A 92 18.45 7.62 -1.66
N VAL A 93 18.24 8.93 -1.72
CA VAL A 93 17.46 9.60 -2.76
C VAL A 93 18.28 10.71 -3.38
N THR A 94 18.14 10.88 -4.70
CA THR A 94 18.61 12.05 -5.44
C THR A 94 17.44 12.86 -5.94
N ARG A 95 17.64 14.17 -6.05
CA ARG A 95 16.72 15.12 -6.66
C ARG A 95 17.31 15.58 -7.98
N ARG A 96 16.46 15.66 -9.00
CA ARG A 96 16.81 16.20 -10.31
C ARG A 96 15.75 17.21 -10.75
N PRO A 97 16.08 18.22 -11.55
CA PRO A 97 15.06 19.03 -12.20
C PRO A 97 14.08 18.13 -12.97
N GLY A 98 12.79 18.43 -12.87
CA GLY A 98 11.77 17.75 -13.66
C GLY A 98 11.66 18.31 -15.07
N ASP A 99 10.57 17.94 -15.75
CA ASP A 99 10.33 18.35 -17.14
C ASP A 99 9.94 19.84 -17.26
N ASP A 100 9.55 20.46 -16.16
CA ASP A 100 9.36 21.91 -16.04
C ASP A 100 10.23 22.48 -14.90
N ALA A 101 10.51 23.80 -14.95
CA ALA A 101 11.39 24.49 -14.02
C ALA A 101 10.89 24.49 -12.54
N ARG A 102 9.65 24.05 -12.30
CA ARG A 102 9.03 24.03 -10.96
C ARG A 102 8.89 22.61 -10.41
N SER A 103 9.11 21.60 -11.23
CA SER A 103 8.98 20.21 -10.83
C SER A 103 10.33 19.62 -10.41
N VAL A 104 10.30 18.78 -9.36
CA VAL A 104 11.46 18.04 -8.87
C VAL A 104 11.15 16.56 -8.97
N LYS A 105 11.94 15.86 -9.76
CA LYS A 105 11.96 14.38 -9.81
C LYS A 105 12.84 13.84 -8.71
N ILE A 106 12.36 12.79 -8.07
CA ILE A 106 13.07 12.05 -7.03
C ILE A 106 13.30 10.62 -7.50
N SER A 107 14.48 10.09 -7.25
CA SER A 107 14.82 8.71 -7.58
C SER A 107 15.75 8.10 -6.53
N LEU A 108 15.71 6.77 -6.40
CA LEU A 108 16.61 6.05 -5.52
C LEU A 108 18.05 6.09 -6.06
N THR A 109 19.01 6.35 -5.20
CA THR A 109 20.43 6.05 -5.47
C THR A 109 20.64 4.53 -5.51
N ARG A 110 21.83 4.08 -5.92
CA ARG A 110 22.22 2.66 -5.80
C ARG A 110 22.09 2.18 -4.34
N ARG A 111 22.59 2.98 -3.38
CA ARG A 111 22.48 2.67 -1.95
C ARG A 111 21.02 2.66 -1.48
N GLY A 112 20.21 3.63 -1.92
CA GLY A 112 18.77 3.68 -1.61
C GLY A 112 18.01 2.47 -2.14
N ARG A 113 18.34 1.99 -3.33
CA ARG A 113 17.76 0.76 -3.89
C ARG A 113 18.08 -0.46 -3.03
N THR A 114 19.33 -0.64 -2.62
CA THR A 114 19.72 -1.73 -1.71
C THR A 114 18.96 -1.67 -0.38
N VAL A 115 18.77 -0.47 0.18
CA VAL A 115 17.97 -0.31 1.41
C VAL A 115 16.50 -0.64 1.15
N ALA A 116 15.92 -0.17 0.05
CA ALA A 116 14.53 -0.44 -0.31
C ALA A 116 14.27 -1.95 -0.52
N GLU A 117 15.19 -2.65 -1.17
CA GLU A 117 15.13 -4.11 -1.36
C GLU A 117 15.21 -4.85 -0.01
N ARG A 118 16.08 -4.40 0.91
CA ARG A 118 16.15 -4.95 2.27
C ARG A 118 14.86 -4.74 3.04
N VAL A 119 14.26 -3.56 2.98
CA VAL A 119 12.95 -3.25 3.59
C VAL A 119 11.88 -4.17 3.02
N ARG A 120 11.85 -4.36 1.70
CA ARG A 120 10.90 -5.25 1.05
C ARG A 120 11.07 -6.71 1.49
N SER A 121 12.31 -7.20 1.58
CA SER A 121 12.60 -8.54 2.08
C SER A 121 12.10 -8.72 3.51
N ARG A 122 12.47 -7.82 4.43
CA ARG A 122 12.03 -7.90 5.83
C ARG A 122 10.50 -7.89 5.97
N ARG A 123 9.82 -7.01 5.21
CA ARG A 123 8.36 -7.03 5.13
C ARG A 123 7.82 -8.40 4.71
N ASN A 124 8.40 -8.99 3.68
CA ASN A 124 7.95 -10.28 3.16
C ASN A 124 8.19 -11.41 4.16
N ASP A 125 9.33 -11.39 4.86
CA ASP A 125 9.68 -12.37 5.90
C ASP A 125 8.68 -12.31 7.08
N GLU A 126 8.33 -11.11 7.55
CA GLU A 126 7.35 -10.93 8.62
C GLU A 126 5.94 -11.44 8.22
N LEU A 127 5.52 -11.12 7.00
CA LEU A 127 4.23 -11.62 6.52
C LEU A 127 4.23 -13.14 6.30
N ALA A 128 5.36 -13.71 5.84
CA ALA A 128 5.50 -15.16 5.68
C ALA A 128 5.48 -15.87 7.04
N SER A 129 6.08 -15.28 8.09
CA SER A 129 6.07 -15.85 9.44
C SER A 129 4.66 -16.00 10.00
N ALA A 130 3.78 -15.04 9.73
CA ALA A 130 2.38 -15.09 10.16
C ALA A 130 1.57 -16.22 9.47
N LEU A 131 2.10 -16.79 8.38
CA LEU A 131 1.46 -17.89 7.66
C LEU A 131 2.00 -19.27 8.07
N VAL A 132 2.94 -19.33 9.02
CA VAL A 132 3.47 -20.59 9.53
C VAL A 132 2.36 -21.41 10.19
N GLY A 133 2.34 -22.71 9.96
CA GLY A 133 1.31 -23.61 10.49
C GLY A 133 0.05 -23.75 9.65
N LEU A 134 -0.17 -22.90 8.65
CA LEU A 134 -1.30 -23.06 7.73
C LEU A 134 -1.02 -24.20 6.73
N THR A 135 -2.00 -25.08 6.56
CA THR A 135 -2.00 -26.11 5.50
C THR A 135 -2.08 -25.47 4.11
N ALA A 136 -1.74 -26.24 3.06
CA ALA A 136 -1.85 -25.76 1.68
C ALA A 136 -3.27 -25.30 1.32
N ARG A 137 -4.29 -26.03 1.79
CA ARG A 137 -5.70 -25.66 1.58
C ARG A 137 -6.03 -24.32 2.25
N GLN A 138 -5.66 -24.16 3.54
CA GLN A 138 -5.90 -22.90 4.26
C GLN A 138 -5.19 -21.71 3.62
N ARG A 139 -3.97 -21.89 3.08
CA ARG A 139 -3.25 -20.85 2.34
C ARG A 139 -3.98 -20.46 1.05
N SER A 140 -4.52 -21.44 0.31
CA SER A 140 -5.30 -21.19 -0.91
C SER A 140 -6.60 -20.46 -0.62
N ASP A 141 -7.34 -20.87 0.43
CA ASP A 141 -8.59 -20.24 0.84
C ASP A 141 -8.35 -18.78 1.33
N LEU A 142 -7.26 -18.58 2.08
CA LEU A 142 -6.85 -17.26 2.55
C LEU A 142 -6.43 -16.35 1.38
N LEU A 143 -5.66 -16.86 0.41
CA LEU A 143 -5.27 -16.12 -0.79
C LEU A 143 -6.51 -15.60 -1.52
N HIS A 144 -7.46 -16.47 -1.83
CA HIS A 144 -8.70 -16.09 -2.50
C HIS A 144 -9.48 -15.05 -1.71
N THR A 145 -9.60 -15.24 -0.39
CA THR A 145 -10.27 -14.26 0.49
C THR A 145 -9.57 -12.91 0.48
N CYS A 146 -8.24 -12.88 0.56
CA CYS A 146 -7.46 -11.65 0.49
C CYS A 146 -7.64 -10.93 -0.86
N GLU A 147 -7.71 -11.66 -1.97
CA GLU A 147 -7.98 -11.06 -3.29
C GLU A 147 -9.32 -10.34 -3.34
N LEU A 148 -10.38 -10.97 -2.80
CA LEU A 148 -11.71 -10.36 -2.72
C LEU A 148 -11.72 -9.13 -1.81
N VAL A 149 -11.09 -9.20 -0.64
CA VAL A 149 -11.03 -8.07 0.31
C VAL A 149 -10.26 -6.91 -0.30
N VAL A 150 -9.11 -7.15 -0.94
CA VAL A 150 -8.32 -6.10 -1.62
C VAL A 150 -9.09 -5.47 -2.77
N ALA A 151 -9.83 -6.25 -3.57
CA ALA A 151 -10.68 -5.73 -4.62
C ALA A 151 -11.81 -4.84 -4.06
N ASN A 152 -12.45 -5.24 -2.96
CA ASN A 152 -13.49 -4.47 -2.28
C ASN A 152 -12.96 -3.15 -1.72
N LEU A 153 -11.84 -3.18 -1.00
CA LEU A 153 -11.18 -1.97 -0.47
C LEU A 153 -10.78 -1.02 -1.60
N THR A 154 -10.29 -1.55 -2.72
CA THR A 154 -9.94 -0.74 -3.89
C THR A 154 -11.19 -0.07 -4.47
N ARG A 155 -12.29 -0.80 -4.61
CA ARG A 155 -13.56 -0.25 -5.11
C ARG A 155 -14.07 0.87 -4.23
N GLN A 156 -14.07 0.69 -2.91
CA GLN A 156 -14.49 1.71 -1.95
C GLN A 156 -13.66 2.99 -2.10
N ARG A 157 -12.33 2.87 -2.16
CA ARG A 157 -11.42 4.02 -2.35
C ARG A 157 -11.62 4.73 -3.68
N LEU A 158 -11.89 4.00 -4.75
CA LEU A 158 -12.21 4.58 -6.05
C LEU A 158 -13.55 5.32 -6.03
N THR A 159 -14.53 4.83 -5.28
CA THR A 159 -15.82 5.50 -5.10
C THR A 159 -15.67 6.80 -4.30
N GLN A 160 -14.92 6.77 -3.19
CA GLN A 160 -14.60 7.97 -2.41
C GLN A 160 -13.92 9.04 -3.27
N ARG A 161 -12.89 8.67 -4.03
CA ARG A 161 -12.20 9.61 -4.93
C ARG A 161 -13.12 10.21 -6.00
N ALA A 162 -14.03 9.41 -6.55
CA ALA A 162 -15.01 9.91 -7.53
C ALA A 162 -16.04 10.86 -6.91
N ALA A 163 -16.27 10.76 -5.61
CA ALA A 163 -17.07 11.70 -4.83
C ALA A 163 -16.27 12.93 -4.34
N GLY A 164 -15.00 13.07 -4.75
CA GLY A 164 -14.13 14.15 -4.28
C GLY A 164 -13.55 13.95 -2.88
N GLU A 165 -13.78 12.78 -2.26
CA GLU A 165 -13.28 12.46 -0.94
C GLU A 165 -11.84 11.93 -1.01
N GLN A 166 -11.04 12.23 0.01
CA GLN A 166 -9.70 11.66 0.17
C GLN A 166 -9.79 10.37 1.00
N PRO A 167 -9.49 9.19 0.42
CA PRO A 167 -9.41 7.97 1.19
C PRO A 167 -8.35 8.06 2.30
N ALA A 168 -8.64 7.48 3.46
CA ALA A 168 -7.69 7.44 4.57
C ALA A 168 -6.36 6.77 4.18
N GLY A 169 -5.25 7.35 4.59
CA GLY A 169 -3.90 6.87 4.29
C GLY A 169 -3.51 7.01 2.80
N GLY A 170 -2.41 6.40 2.43
CA GLY A 170 -1.89 6.42 1.07
C GLY A 170 -2.48 5.34 0.16
N ALA A 171 -1.72 4.96 -0.88
CA ALA A 171 -2.10 3.86 -1.77
C ALA A 171 -2.14 2.52 -1.01
N LEU A 172 -3.13 1.67 -1.28
CA LEU A 172 -3.20 0.33 -0.69
C LEU A 172 -1.93 -0.50 -0.95
N CYS A 173 -1.36 -0.31 -2.14
CA CYS A 173 -0.20 -1.08 -2.59
C CYS A 173 1.15 -0.45 -2.23
N ARG A 174 1.18 0.60 -1.37
CA ARG A 174 2.42 1.33 -1.05
C ARG A 174 3.52 0.50 -0.39
N MET A 175 3.13 -0.64 0.19
CA MET A 175 4.05 -1.61 0.79
C MET A 175 4.10 -2.94 0.01
N CYS A 176 3.48 -3.04 -1.17
CA CYS A 176 3.45 -4.28 -1.92
C CYS A 176 4.76 -4.55 -2.66
N ASP A 177 5.12 -5.82 -2.74
CA ASP A 177 6.04 -6.37 -3.71
C ASP A 177 5.25 -6.63 -5.01
N PHE A 178 5.52 -5.87 -6.06
CA PHE A 178 4.75 -5.96 -7.32
C PHE A 178 4.99 -7.26 -8.07
N ALA A 179 6.19 -7.83 -7.96
CA ALA A 179 6.49 -9.12 -8.57
C ALA A 179 5.69 -10.24 -7.86
N ALA A 180 5.72 -10.25 -6.52
CA ALA A 180 5.02 -11.27 -5.73
C ALA A 180 3.49 -11.18 -5.84
N CYS A 181 2.92 -9.97 -5.97
CA CYS A 181 1.46 -9.82 -6.14
C CYS A 181 0.98 -10.06 -7.59
N GLY A 182 1.86 -10.41 -8.50
CA GLY A 182 1.53 -10.66 -9.91
C GLY A 182 1.07 -9.42 -10.68
N ARG A 183 1.41 -8.21 -10.23
CA ARG A 183 1.01 -6.97 -10.92
C ARG A 183 1.54 -6.89 -12.36
N PRO A 184 2.79 -7.24 -12.68
CA PRO A 184 3.29 -7.24 -14.06
C PRO A 184 2.54 -8.20 -14.97
N ALA A 185 2.01 -9.31 -14.40
CA ALA A 185 1.21 -10.32 -15.12
C ALA A 185 -0.30 -10.01 -15.13
N GLY A 186 -0.72 -8.82 -14.67
CA GLY A 186 -2.13 -8.44 -14.63
C GLY A 186 -2.97 -9.18 -13.57
N MET A 187 -2.34 -9.92 -12.65
CA MET A 187 -3.05 -10.70 -11.63
C MET A 187 -3.43 -9.88 -10.38
N CYS A 188 -2.85 -8.70 -10.18
CA CYS A 188 -3.11 -7.88 -9.00
C CYS A 188 -4.59 -7.46 -8.89
N PRO A 189 -5.31 -7.83 -7.81
CA PRO A 189 -6.74 -7.55 -7.66
C PRO A 189 -7.04 -6.05 -7.61
N ALA A 190 -6.15 -5.25 -7.02
CA ALA A 190 -6.29 -3.80 -6.98
C ALA A 190 -6.13 -3.17 -8.37
N ALA A 191 -5.15 -3.61 -9.18
CA ALA A 191 -4.95 -3.09 -10.54
C ALA A 191 -6.12 -3.49 -11.45
N ARG A 192 -6.58 -4.73 -11.37
CA ARG A 192 -7.76 -5.21 -12.13
C ARG A 192 -9.00 -4.40 -11.79
N GLN A 193 -9.25 -4.13 -10.51
CA GLN A 193 -10.41 -3.35 -10.07
C GLN A 193 -10.34 -1.89 -10.55
N ALA A 194 -9.13 -1.29 -10.63
CA ALA A 194 -8.95 0.06 -11.14
C ALA A 194 -9.19 0.12 -12.67
N ALA A 195 -8.72 -0.87 -13.43
CA ALA A 195 -8.88 -0.93 -14.89
C ALA A 195 -10.35 -1.00 -15.33
N VAL A 196 -11.21 -1.73 -14.61
CA VAL A 196 -12.65 -1.83 -14.91
C VAL A 196 -13.35 -0.47 -14.92
N ARG A 197 -12.85 0.50 -14.16
CA ARG A 197 -13.47 1.84 -14.06
C ARG A 197 -12.96 2.83 -15.11
N SER A 198 -11.79 2.58 -15.69
CA SER A 198 -11.23 3.43 -16.76
C SER A 198 -11.91 3.21 -18.13
N VAL A 199 -12.75 2.18 -18.24
CA VAL A 199 -13.45 1.79 -19.48
C VAL A 199 -14.91 2.28 -19.50
N ARG A 200 -15.39 2.92 -18.41
CA ARG A 200 -16.72 3.52 -18.31
C ARG A 200 -16.62 5.04 -18.21
#